data_c9cf4d226ba1f9b95ec3bbf195f7b8a9
#
_entry.id   c9cf4d226ba1f9b95ec3bbf195f7b8a9
#
_cell.length_a   1.000
_cell.length_b   1.000
_cell.length_c   1.000
_cell.angle_alpha   90.00
_cell.angle_beta   90.00
_cell.angle_gamma   90.00
#
_symmetry.space_group_name_H-M   'P 1'
#
loop_
_entity.id
_entity.type
_entity.pdbx_description
1 polymer ?
#
loop_
_entity_poly.entity_id
_entity_poly.type
_entity_poly.pdbx_seq_one_letter_code
_entity_poly.pdbx_strand_id
1 'polypeptide(L)'
;MAVPAIANPAIAGEAINSALFYLAAYAITNLGTWGVVLALEKADGSGLEINDYSGLARRKPALALAMALFMLSLTGVPPSIGFVGKFFLFRAVVDAGIVWLAIVGVLTSVISAYFYLRIIVMMYMAEGEVETVGDRALNSTIGLTALATLFFGVLPGPLLALVAQSGLMNLLP
;
A
#
# COMPACT_ATOMS: atom_id res chain seq x y z
N MET A 1 3.24 15.21 -4.94
CA MET A 1 4.08 14.91 -6.12
C MET A 1 3.33 15.06 -7.45
N ALA A 2 2.12 14.54 -7.61
CA ALA A 2 1.39 14.65 -8.89
C ALA A 2 1.05 16.07 -9.31
N VAL A 3 0.71 16.96 -8.38
CA VAL A 3 0.24 18.33 -8.67
C VAL A 3 1.21 19.15 -9.57
N PRO A 4 2.53 19.20 -9.29
CA PRO A 4 3.45 19.91 -10.18
C PRO A 4 3.57 19.28 -11.57
N ALA A 5 3.45 17.95 -11.68
CA ALA A 5 3.48 17.25 -12.95
C ALA A 5 2.19 17.50 -13.78
N ILE A 6 1.04 17.63 -13.12
CA ILE A 6 -0.24 17.98 -13.74
C ILE A 6 -0.22 19.39 -14.34
N ALA A 7 0.57 20.31 -13.77
CA ALA A 7 0.71 21.67 -14.31
C ALA A 7 1.40 21.73 -15.67
N ASN A 8 2.05 20.64 -16.13
CA ASN A 8 2.62 20.55 -17.47
C ASN A 8 1.59 19.94 -18.45
N PRO A 9 1.03 20.71 -19.41
CA PRO A 9 -0.04 20.21 -20.30
C PRO A 9 0.35 18.98 -21.12
N ALA A 10 1.66 18.82 -21.44
CA ALA A 10 2.13 17.71 -22.27
C ALA A 10 2.01 16.35 -21.59
N ILE A 11 2.04 16.32 -20.25
CA ILE A 11 2.04 15.08 -19.46
C ILE A 11 0.93 15.05 -18.40
N ALA A 12 0.05 16.04 -18.39
CA ALA A 12 -1.00 16.18 -17.38
C ALA A 12 -1.87 14.91 -17.26
N GLY A 13 -2.26 14.32 -18.40
CA GLY A 13 -3.04 13.09 -18.45
C GLY A 13 -2.32 11.89 -17.80
N GLU A 14 -1.04 11.70 -18.11
CA GLU A 14 -0.24 10.62 -17.50
C GLU A 14 -0.04 10.84 -16.00
N ALA A 15 0.18 12.07 -15.58
CA ALA A 15 0.36 12.44 -14.19
C ALA A 15 -0.92 12.19 -13.36
N ILE A 16 -2.10 12.50 -13.93
CA ILE A 16 -3.41 12.23 -13.31
C ILE A 16 -3.63 10.73 -13.17
N ASN A 17 -3.42 9.97 -14.25
CA ASN A 17 -3.59 8.51 -14.24
C ASN A 17 -2.64 7.86 -13.22
N SER A 18 -1.39 8.33 -13.13
CA SER A 18 -0.43 7.86 -12.15
C SER A 18 -0.87 8.15 -10.71
N ALA A 19 -1.42 9.34 -10.47
CA ALA A 19 -1.94 9.74 -9.17
C ALA A 19 -3.16 8.89 -8.76
N LEU A 20 -4.11 8.69 -9.67
CA LEU A 20 -5.31 7.89 -9.43
C LEU A 20 -4.97 6.41 -9.20
N PHE A 21 -4.05 5.86 -9.98
CA PHE A 21 -3.55 4.50 -9.76
C PHE A 21 -2.91 4.38 -8.38
N TYR A 22 -2.06 5.33 -8.00
CA TYR A 22 -1.44 5.35 -6.68
C TYR A 22 -2.47 5.44 -5.55
N LEU A 23 -3.49 6.28 -5.68
CA LEU A 23 -4.57 6.39 -4.69
C LEU A 23 -5.36 5.08 -4.56
N ALA A 24 -5.68 4.42 -5.67
CA ALA A 24 -6.35 3.12 -5.67
C ALA A 24 -5.46 2.04 -5.01
N ALA A 25 -4.17 1.99 -5.36
CA ALA A 25 -3.20 1.09 -4.75
C ALA A 25 -3.09 1.31 -3.24
N TYR A 26 -3.04 2.57 -2.82
CA TYR A 26 -2.99 2.98 -1.42
C TYR A 26 -4.27 2.59 -0.67
N ALA A 27 -5.44 2.79 -1.27
CA ALA A 27 -6.73 2.41 -0.67
C ALA A 27 -6.82 0.89 -0.47
N ILE A 28 -6.49 0.08 -1.49
CA ILE A 28 -6.51 -1.39 -1.41
C ILE A 28 -5.58 -1.88 -0.29
N THR A 29 -4.34 -1.40 -0.28
CA THR A 29 -3.34 -1.82 0.70
C THR A 29 -3.72 -1.40 2.12
N ASN A 30 -4.24 -0.18 2.31
CA ASN A 30 -4.66 0.29 3.63
C ASN A 30 -5.91 -0.44 4.15
N LEU A 31 -6.90 -0.73 3.30
CA LEU A 31 -8.05 -1.54 3.71
C LEU A 31 -7.61 -2.90 4.25
N GLY A 32 -6.67 -3.56 3.58
CA GLY A 32 -6.10 -4.82 4.07
C GLY A 32 -5.33 -4.65 5.37
N THR A 33 -4.50 -3.63 5.47
CA THR A 33 -3.73 -3.31 6.68
C THR A 33 -4.64 -3.08 7.89
N TRP A 34 -5.64 -2.20 7.75
CA TRP A 34 -6.62 -1.94 8.80
C TRP A 34 -7.46 -3.17 9.14
N GLY A 35 -7.76 -4.01 8.14
CA GLY A 35 -8.40 -5.31 8.39
C GLY A 35 -7.59 -6.18 9.33
N VAL A 36 -6.26 -6.25 9.16
CA VAL A 36 -5.38 -6.99 10.09
C VAL A 36 -5.34 -6.34 11.46
N VAL A 37 -5.27 -4.99 11.54
CA VAL A 37 -5.31 -4.27 12.82
C VAL A 37 -6.59 -4.61 13.59
N LEU A 38 -7.75 -4.52 12.95
CA LEU A 38 -9.05 -4.85 13.55
C LEU A 38 -9.16 -6.33 13.98
N ALA A 39 -8.46 -7.25 13.27
CA ALA A 39 -8.42 -8.65 13.67
C ALA A 39 -7.61 -8.90 14.95
N LEU A 40 -6.76 -7.97 15.35
CA LEU A 40 -5.94 -8.00 16.57
C LEU A 40 -6.56 -7.20 17.70
N GLU A 41 -7.47 -6.25 17.39
CA GLU A 41 -8.15 -5.43 18.39
C GLU A 41 -9.05 -6.28 19.26
N LYS A 42 -8.87 -6.19 20.58
CA LYS A 42 -9.68 -6.90 21.56
C LYS A 42 -10.90 -6.07 21.98
N ALA A 43 -11.86 -6.71 22.62
CA ALA A 43 -13.09 -6.05 23.08
C ALA A 43 -12.86 -4.92 24.11
N ASP A 44 -11.72 -4.95 24.79
CA ASP A 44 -11.30 -3.91 25.75
C ASP A 44 -10.51 -2.75 25.08
N GLY A 45 -10.36 -2.77 23.74
CA GLY A 45 -9.61 -1.79 22.99
C GLY A 45 -8.09 -1.97 23.03
N SER A 46 -7.58 -3.06 23.60
CA SER A 46 -6.16 -3.43 23.55
C SER A 46 -5.83 -4.18 22.25
N GLY A 47 -4.54 -4.39 21.97
CA GLY A 47 -4.08 -5.09 20.77
C GLY A 47 -3.67 -4.16 19.63
N LEU A 48 -3.55 -2.86 19.90
CA LEU A 48 -3.24 -1.84 18.89
C LEU A 48 -1.78 -1.34 18.94
N GLU A 49 -1.00 -1.81 19.93
CA GLU A 49 0.41 -1.44 20.00
C GLU A 49 1.27 -2.34 19.11
N ILE A 50 2.44 -1.83 18.68
CA ILE A 50 3.37 -2.61 17.83
C ILE A 50 3.81 -3.89 18.53
N ASN A 51 3.94 -3.88 19.84
CA ASN A 51 4.31 -5.05 20.64
C ASN A 51 3.25 -6.16 20.61
N ASP A 52 1.99 -5.82 20.39
CA ASP A 52 0.88 -6.77 20.31
C ASP A 52 0.95 -7.65 19.05
N TYR A 53 1.78 -7.28 18.07
CA TYR A 53 2.05 -8.09 16.87
C TYR A 53 3.13 -9.17 17.12
N SER A 54 3.78 -9.19 18.29
CA SER A 54 4.87 -10.12 18.61
C SER A 54 4.40 -11.57 18.50
N GLY A 55 5.12 -12.37 17.72
CA GLY A 55 4.80 -13.80 17.55
C GLY A 55 3.59 -14.12 16.66
N LEU A 56 2.98 -13.14 16.00
CA LEU A 56 1.81 -13.33 15.11
C LEU A 56 2.07 -14.42 14.06
N ALA A 57 3.28 -14.46 13.48
CA ALA A 57 3.62 -15.43 12.45
C ALA A 57 3.56 -16.90 12.94
N ARG A 58 3.82 -17.15 14.22
CA ARG A 58 3.73 -18.49 14.81
C ARG A 58 2.28 -18.91 15.11
N ARG A 59 1.44 -17.97 15.52
CA ARG A 59 0.04 -18.23 15.94
C ARG A 59 -0.95 -18.17 14.79
N LYS A 60 -0.81 -17.19 13.91
CA LYS A 60 -1.69 -16.91 12.77
C LYS A 60 -0.87 -16.57 11.51
N PRO A 61 -0.20 -17.58 10.91
CA PRO A 61 0.74 -17.35 9.82
C PRO A 61 0.11 -16.68 8.59
N ALA A 62 -1.15 -16.98 8.26
CA ALA A 62 -1.84 -16.36 7.13
C ALA A 62 -2.07 -14.87 7.37
N LEU A 63 -2.43 -14.46 8.60
CA LEU A 63 -2.65 -13.05 8.94
C LEU A 63 -1.32 -12.29 8.95
N ALA A 64 -0.26 -12.90 9.49
CA ALA A 64 1.09 -12.33 9.47
C ALA A 64 1.62 -12.16 8.04
N LEU A 65 1.37 -13.13 7.16
CA LEU A 65 1.77 -13.05 5.76
C LEU A 65 1.03 -11.92 5.03
N ALA A 66 -0.29 -11.80 5.24
CA ALA A 66 -1.08 -10.71 4.67
C ALA A 66 -0.56 -9.35 5.14
N MET A 67 -0.33 -9.17 6.46
CA MET A 67 0.24 -7.93 7.00
C MET A 67 1.62 -7.64 6.44
N ALA A 68 2.51 -8.63 6.35
CA ALA A 68 3.83 -8.47 5.76
C ALA A 68 3.74 -8.01 4.30
N LEU A 69 2.84 -8.60 3.51
CA LEU A 69 2.58 -8.19 2.13
C LEU A 69 2.13 -6.73 2.05
N PHE A 70 1.20 -6.29 2.91
CA PHE A 70 0.76 -4.90 2.95
C PHE A 70 1.88 -3.95 3.36
N MET A 71 2.68 -4.29 4.36
CA MET A 71 3.84 -3.49 4.78
C MET A 71 4.89 -3.37 3.67
N LEU A 72 5.17 -4.46 2.96
CA LEU A 72 6.06 -4.44 1.79
C LEU A 72 5.47 -3.62 0.63
N SER A 73 4.15 -3.67 0.43
CA SER A 73 3.46 -2.85 -0.56
C SER A 73 3.54 -1.37 -0.22
N LEU A 74 3.30 -0.97 1.03
CA LEU A 74 3.45 0.41 1.50
C LEU A 74 4.90 0.90 1.41
N THR A 75 5.85 0.03 1.66
CA THR A 75 7.28 0.30 1.43
C THR A 75 7.57 0.54 -0.06
N GLY A 76 6.89 -0.17 -0.95
CA GLY A 76 7.11 -0.13 -2.39
C GLY A 76 8.10 -1.19 -2.86
N VAL A 77 7.97 -2.42 -2.36
CA VAL A 77 8.79 -3.58 -2.77
C VAL A 77 8.06 -4.37 -3.86
N PRO A 78 8.74 -4.73 -4.99
CA PRO A 78 8.15 -5.63 -5.98
C PRO A 78 7.89 -7.04 -5.37
N PRO A 79 6.87 -7.76 -5.85
CA PRO A 79 5.88 -7.48 -6.89
C PRO A 79 4.54 -6.96 -6.31
N SER A 80 4.53 -5.82 -5.68
CA SER A 80 3.33 -5.24 -5.04
C SER A 80 2.73 -4.08 -5.83
N ILE A 81 1.43 -3.86 -5.67
CA ILE A 81 0.71 -2.73 -6.29
C ILE A 81 1.29 -1.38 -5.84
N GLY A 82 1.76 -1.28 -4.59
CA GLY A 82 2.38 -0.06 -4.05
C GLY A 82 3.68 0.31 -4.75
N PHE A 83 4.50 -0.69 -5.13
CA PHE A 83 5.67 -0.47 -5.97
C PHE A 83 5.29 0.12 -7.33
N VAL A 84 4.33 -0.50 -8.02
CA VAL A 84 3.86 -0.06 -9.35
C VAL A 84 3.33 1.37 -9.28
N GLY A 85 2.50 1.68 -8.27
CA GLY A 85 1.96 3.02 -8.07
C GLY A 85 3.03 4.07 -7.84
N LYS A 86 4.01 3.79 -6.99
CA LYS A 86 5.16 4.69 -6.76
C LYS A 86 5.99 4.87 -8.02
N PHE A 87 6.23 3.79 -8.76
CA PHE A 87 7.00 3.83 -9.99
C PHE A 87 6.39 4.77 -11.02
N PHE A 88 5.09 4.65 -11.31
CA PHE A 88 4.40 5.54 -12.23
C PHE A 88 4.39 6.99 -11.73
N LEU A 89 4.18 7.19 -10.42
CA LEU A 89 4.17 8.53 -9.84
C LEU A 89 5.54 9.21 -9.94
N PHE A 90 6.63 8.49 -9.66
CA PHE A 90 7.99 9.02 -9.78
C PHE A 90 8.36 9.28 -11.23
N ARG A 91 7.99 8.38 -12.15
CA ARG A 91 8.19 8.56 -13.58
C ARG A 91 7.53 9.85 -14.06
N ALA A 92 6.26 10.09 -13.74
CA ALA A 92 5.55 11.30 -14.14
C ALA A 92 6.23 12.58 -13.64
N VAL A 93 6.80 12.57 -12.43
CA VAL A 93 7.53 13.71 -11.86
C VAL A 93 8.87 13.95 -12.57
N VAL A 94 9.57 12.87 -12.93
CA VAL A 94 10.83 12.95 -13.68
C VAL A 94 10.57 13.45 -15.10
N ASP A 95 9.54 12.95 -15.78
CA ASP A 95 9.14 13.36 -17.12
C ASP A 95 8.68 14.85 -17.14
N ALA A 96 8.18 15.35 -16.00
CA ALA A 96 7.91 16.79 -15.80
C ALA A 96 9.17 17.64 -15.61
N GLY A 97 10.37 17.05 -15.55
CA GLY A 97 11.63 17.76 -15.28
C GLY A 97 11.85 18.13 -13.81
N ILE A 98 11.02 17.61 -12.87
CA ILE A 98 11.06 17.97 -11.44
C ILE A 98 11.80 16.89 -10.64
N VAL A 99 12.99 16.54 -11.09
CA VAL A 99 13.79 15.41 -10.55
C VAL A 99 14.05 15.53 -9.05
N TRP A 100 14.27 16.75 -8.53
CA TRP A 100 14.50 16.98 -7.11
C TRP A 100 13.33 16.47 -6.24
N LEU A 101 12.09 16.59 -6.73
CA LEU A 101 10.90 16.13 -6.01
C LEU A 101 10.81 14.61 -5.98
N ALA A 102 11.25 13.93 -7.05
CA ALA A 102 11.38 12.48 -7.06
C ALA A 102 12.41 12.00 -6.02
N ILE A 103 13.56 12.69 -5.94
CA ILE A 103 14.59 12.38 -4.93
C ILE A 103 14.03 12.51 -3.51
N VAL A 104 13.35 13.60 -3.18
CA VAL A 104 12.70 13.78 -1.87
C VAL A 104 11.70 12.67 -1.61
N GLY A 105 10.90 12.29 -2.62
CA GLY A 105 9.93 11.20 -2.49
C GLY A 105 10.56 9.82 -2.24
N VAL A 106 11.69 9.53 -2.87
CA VAL A 106 12.45 8.31 -2.61
C VAL A 106 13.02 8.32 -1.19
N LEU A 107 13.63 9.42 -0.76
CA LEU A 107 14.18 9.54 0.59
C LEU A 107 13.10 9.37 1.67
N THR A 108 11.93 10.00 1.50
CA THR A 108 10.81 9.82 2.44
C THR A 108 10.27 8.39 2.44
N SER A 109 10.29 7.71 1.28
CA SER A 109 9.90 6.30 1.19
C SER A 109 10.89 5.38 1.94
N VAL A 110 12.19 5.68 1.90
CA VAL A 110 13.20 4.93 2.66
C VAL A 110 13.01 5.11 4.16
N ILE A 111 12.72 6.34 4.61
CA ILE A 111 12.41 6.59 6.04
C ILE A 111 11.16 5.81 6.47
N SER A 112 10.10 5.83 5.65
CA SER A 112 8.86 5.09 5.93
C SER A 112 9.07 3.58 5.97
N ALA A 113 10.00 3.05 5.16
CA ALA A 113 10.34 1.63 5.13
C ALA A 113 10.79 1.12 6.50
N TYR A 114 11.52 1.92 7.28
CA TYR A 114 11.94 1.55 8.64
C TYR A 114 10.74 1.21 9.54
N PHE A 115 9.69 2.02 9.49
CA PHE A 115 8.49 1.79 10.31
C PHE A 115 7.72 0.55 9.88
N TYR A 116 7.57 0.33 8.58
CA TYR A 116 6.86 -0.84 8.05
C TYR A 116 7.63 -2.14 8.28
N LEU A 117 8.93 -2.15 8.07
CA LEU A 117 9.78 -3.31 8.31
C LEU A 117 9.85 -3.67 9.79
N ARG A 118 9.81 -2.69 10.69
CA ARG A 118 9.76 -2.93 12.13
C ARG A 118 8.56 -3.80 12.53
N ILE A 119 7.38 -3.57 11.94
CA ILE A 119 6.20 -4.41 12.19
C ILE A 119 6.46 -5.85 11.76
N ILE A 120 7.06 -6.05 10.57
CA ILE A 120 7.39 -7.39 10.07
C ILE A 120 8.36 -8.09 11.04
N VAL A 121 9.40 -7.40 11.49
CA VAL A 121 10.38 -7.96 12.46
C VAL A 121 9.67 -8.38 13.75
N MET A 122 8.78 -7.56 14.29
CA MET A 122 8.02 -7.90 15.51
C MET A 122 7.17 -9.16 15.30
N MET A 123 6.47 -9.27 14.17
CA MET A 123 5.60 -10.44 13.88
C MET A 123 6.38 -11.75 13.74
N TYR A 124 7.58 -11.71 13.14
CA TYR A 124 8.32 -12.91 12.78
C TYR A 124 9.44 -13.27 13.75
N MET A 125 10.07 -12.29 14.40
CA MET A 125 11.28 -12.48 15.20
C MET A 125 11.05 -12.33 16.71
N ALA A 126 10.03 -11.59 17.14
CA ALA A 126 9.71 -11.47 18.56
C ALA A 126 8.85 -12.64 19.04
N GLU A 127 9.00 -13.00 20.32
CA GLU A 127 8.14 -13.96 21.00
C GLU A 127 6.98 -13.23 21.68
N GLY A 128 5.78 -13.78 21.56
CA GLY A 128 4.58 -13.19 22.14
C GLY A 128 3.37 -14.11 22.00
N GLU A 129 2.33 -13.79 22.75
CA GLU A 129 1.04 -14.47 22.67
C GLU A 129 0.03 -13.49 22.05
N VAL A 130 -0.36 -13.77 20.81
CA VAL A 130 -1.34 -12.97 20.08
C VAL A 130 -2.69 -13.66 20.14
N GLU A 131 -3.70 -12.93 20.60
CA GLU A 131 -5.11 -13.30 20.47
C GLU A 131 -5.70 -12.56 19.26
N THR A 132 -6.57 -13.22 18.52
CA THR A 132 -7.22 -12.61 17.34
C THR A 132 -8.72 -12.83 17.42
N VAL A 133 -9.47 -11.80 17.09
CA VAL A 133 -10.92 -11.89 16.91
C VAL A 133 -11.21 -12.40 15.50
N GLY A 134 -11.78 -13.62 15.42
CA GLY A 134 -12.09 -14.26 14.14
C GLY A 134 -13.45 -13.79 13.62
N ASP A 135 -13.46 -12.92 12.60
CA ASP A 135 -14.65 -12.59 11.83
C ASP A 135 -14.46 -13.03 10.36
N ARG A 136 -15.48 -13.74 9.82
CA ARG A 136 -15.44 -14.23 8.43
C ARG A 136 -15.40 -13.08 7.41
N ALA A 137 -16.15 -12.02 7.65
CA ALA A 137 -16.19 -10.88 6.76
C ALA A 137 -14.83 -10.17 6.74
N LEU A 138 -14.24 -9.98 7.91
CA LEU A 138 -12.93 -9.37 8.08
C LEU A 138 -11.83 -10.20 7.39
N ASN A 139 -11.81 -11.51 7.62
CA ASN A 139 -10.85 -12.43 6.99
C ASN A 139 -11.00 -12.45 5.45
N SER A 140 -12.23 -12.37 4.94
CA SER A 140 -12.49 -12.28 3.50
C SER A 140 -11.95 -10.98 2.90
N THR A 141 -12.15 -9.86 3.59
CA THR A 141 -11.64 -8.55 3.18
C THR A 141 -10.11 -8.53 3.13
N ILE A 142 -9.45 -9.06 4.18
CA ILE A 142 -8.00 -9.21 4.23
C ILE A 142 -7.50 -10.07 3.07
N GLY A 143 -8.13 -11.21 2.83
CA GLY A 143 -7.77 -12.11 1.73
C GLY A 143 -7.92 -11.48 0.35
N LEU A 144 -9.05 -10.82 0.09
CA LEU A 144 -9.32 -10.15 -1.17
C LEU A 144 -8.34 -9.00 -1.43
N THR A 145 -8.07 -8.17 -0.43
CA THR A 145 -7.13 -7.05 -0.58
C THR A 145 -5.69 -7.53 -0.72
N ALA A 146 -5.29 -8.63 -0.07
CA ALA A 146 -3.99 -9.24 -0.25
C ALA A 146 -3.82 -9.79 -1.68
N LEU A 147 -4.83 -10.51 -2.19
CA LEU A 147 -4.83 -11.00 -3.57
C LEU A 147 -4.80 -9.84 -4.58
N ALA A 148 -5.59 -8.79 -4.36
CA ALA A 148 -5.58 -7.59 -5.20
C ALA A 148 -4.22 -6.89 -5.19
N THR A 149 -3.56 -6.82 -4.02
CA THR A 149 -2.23 -6.21 -3.86
C THR A 149 -1.18 -6.93 -4.71
N LEU A 150 -1.21 -8.27 -4.76
CA LEU A 150 -0.32 -9.07 -5.60
C LEU A 150 -0.74 -9.03 -7.07
N PHE A 151 -2.03 -9.23 -7.34
CA PHE A 151 -2.56 -9.30 -8.71
C PHE A 151 -2.25 -8.03 -9.48
N PHE A 152 -2.62 -6.86 -8.95
CA PHE A 152 -2.34 -5.59 -9.61
C PHE A 152 -0.87 -5.15 -9.49
N GLY A 153 -0.09 -5.76 -8.59
CA GLY A 153 1.36 -5.60 -8.56
C GLY A 153 2.06 -6.30 -9.72
N VAL A 154 1.55 -7.47 -10.15
CA VAL A 154 2.09 -8.25 -11.28
C VAL A 154 1.43 -7.86 -12.60
N LEU A 155 0.12 -7.61 -12.59
CA LEU A 155 -0.70 -7.26 -13.76
C LEU A 155 -1.41 -5.92 -13.55
N PRO A 156 -0.71 -4.78 -13.68
CA PRO A 156 -1.30 -3.46 -13.43
C PRO A 156 -2.27 -3.01 -14.53
N GLY A 157 -2.22 -3.64 -15.72
CA GLY A 157 -3.00 -3.23 -16.89
C GLY A 157 -4.50 -3.04 -16.65
N PRO A 158 -5.21 -3.98 -16.04
CA PRO A 158 -6.64 -3.84 -15.78
C PRO A 158 -6.99 -2.61 -14.92
N LEU A 159 -6.20 -2.35 -13.88
CA LEU A 159 -6.43 -1.19 -13.01
C LEU A 159 -6.07 0.13 -13.72
N LEU A 160 -4.99 0.13 -14.53
CA LEU A 160 -4.63 1.29 -15.37
C LEU A 160 -5.73 1.61 -16.37
N ALA A 161 -6.33 0.60 -16.99
CA ALA A 161 -7.44 0.79 -17.92
C ALA A 161 -8.68 1.40 -17.23
N LEU A 162 -9.03 0.92 -16.03
CA LEU A 162 -10.11 1.50 -15.22
C LEU A 162 -9.86 2.96 -14.87
N VAL A 163 -8.65 3.28 -14.45
CA VAL A 163 -8.25 4.65 -14.11
C VAL A 163 -8.31 5.56 -15.33
N ALA A 164 -7.81 5.12 -16.49
CA ALA A 164 -7.85 5.89 -17.74
C ALA A 164 -9.28 6.17 -18.22
N GLN A 165 -10.22 5.24 -17.97
CA GLN A 165 -11.63 5.39 -18.34
C GLN A 165 -12.44 6.27 -17.35
N SER A 166 -11.87 6.66 -16.20
CA SER A 166 -12.58 7.42 -15.16
C SER A 166 -13.09 8.81 -15.61
N GLY A 167 -12.73 9.25 -16.81
CA GLY A 167 -13.19 10.51 -17.40
C GLY A 167 -12.67 11.78 -16.74
N LEU A 168 -11.86 11.67 -15.67
CA LEU A 168 -11.28 12.83 -14.97
C LEU A 168 -10.36 13.65 -15.88
N MET A 169 -9.82 13.05 -16.95
CA MET A 169 -9.07 13.77 -17.99
C MET A 169 -9.95 14.78 -18.77
N ASN A 170 -11.24 14.55 -18.87
CA ASN A 170 -12.17 15.45 -19.57
C ASN A 170 -12.61 16.65 -18.72
N LEU A 171 -12.20 16.71 -17.46
CA LEU A 171 -12.51 17.80 -16.53
C LEU A 171 -11.41 18.89 -16.52
N LEU A 172 -10.31 18.66 -17.22
CA LEU A 172 -9.26 19.68 -17.38
C LEU A 172 -9.59 20.56 -18.60
N PRO A 173 -9.49 21.89 -18.42
CA PRO A 173 -9.70 22.84 -19.52
C PRO A 173 -8.61 22.73 -20.58
#